data_2efb3bb11e8ccae32b43dfa0808e3da8
#
_entry.id   2efb3bb11e8ccae32b43dfa0808e3da8
#
_cell.length_a   1.000
_cell.length_b   1.000
_cell.length_c   1.000
_cell.angle_alpha   90.00
_cell.angle_beta   90.00
_cell.angle_gamma   90.00
#
_symmetry.space_group_name_H-M   'P 1'
#
loop_
_entity.id
_entity.type
_entity.pdbx_description
1 polymer ?
#
loop_
_entity_poly.entity_id
_entity_poly.type
_entity_poly.pdbx_seq_one_letter_code
_entity_poly.pdbx_strand_id
1 'polypeptide(L)'
;MTPSTLLAATAMLGACSRTAAFVGTLGAVGRQSSSWVAARAAARGVSGRGSGVRMSDTDFAEYDSKVTFMFPGQGAQYMGMAAGICDEVPKAKELFEKASTILGYDLLDKCKNGPKNVLDSTEVSQPAIFVCSMAAVEKLRSDEGDEALDAATCAMGLSLGEYSALCFAGALSFEDGVRVTKARGEAMQAASDATDGSMVSVIGLKSDKVQEICDAAAKESGEPVQVANFLCNGNYAVSGSSKACDVVEQIAKPDFKARMTVRLAVAGAFHTDFMEAAVDKLGAVLDSIEVKKPRIPVVSNVDAEPHSDPAVIKDILKKQVTNPVQFEQSLANVMGKGFEYGYECGPGKVVAGILKRVDRKAKMTNVEV
;
A
#
# COMPACT_ATOMS: atom_id res chain seq x y z
N MET A 1 -38.81 4.16 3.37
CA MET A 1 -37.41 4.53 3.69
C MET A 1 -36.68 3.25 4.02
N THR A 2 -35.97 2.68 3.07
CA THR A 2 -35.31 1.37 3.13
C THR A 2 -33.81 1.56 3.40
N PRO A 3 -33.17 0.72 4.25
CA PRO A 3 -31.75 0.80 4.56
C PRO A 3 -30.97 -0.03 3.54
N SER A 4 -30.31 0.60 2.60
CA SER A 4 -29.49 -0.08 1.59
C SER A 4 -28.23 0.73 1.28
N THR A 5 -27.30 0.87 2.21
CA THR A 5 -25.96 1.41 1.90
C THR A 5 -24.85 0.95 2.88
N LEU A 6 -25.05 -0.13 3.63
CA LEU A 6 -24.07 -0.59 4.62
C LEU A 6 -23.31 -1.88 4.21
N LEU A 7 -23.21 -2.20 2.91
CA LEU A 7 -22.69 -3.52 2.48
C LEU A 7 -21.37 -3.50 1.67
N ALA A 8 -20.80 -2.36 1.35
CA ALA A 8 -19.64 -2.31 0.44
C ALA A 8 -18.28 -2.54 1.14
N ALA A 9 -18.11 -2.18 2.40
CA ALA A 9 -16.82 -2.34 3.10
C ALA A 9 -16.63 -3.73 3.73
N THR A 10 -17.72 -4.44 4.07
CA THR A 10 -17.68 -5.75 4.74
C THR A 10 -17.59 -6.94 3.77
N ALA A 11 -17.75 -6.73 2.47
CA ALA A 11 -17.71 -7.79 1.46
C ALA A 11 -16.31 -8.39 1.20
N MET A 12 -15.24 -7.84 1.78
CA MET A 12 -13.90 -8.42 1.68
C MET A 12 -13.65 -9.60 2.64
N LEU A 13 -14.51 -9.84 3.64
CA LEU A 13 -14.21 -10.78 4.74
C LEU A 13 -15.12 -12.00 4.85
N GLY A 14 -16.15 -12.17 4.04
CA GLY A 14 -17.17 -13.15 4.33
C GLY A 14 -17.66 -14.05 3.21
N ALA A 15 -16.83 -14.88 2.59
CA ALA A 15 -17.34 -16.03 1.85
C ALA A 15 -16.24 -17.07 1.58
N CYS A 16 -15.91 -17.90 2.54
CA CYS A 16 -15.40 -19.24 2.27
C CYS A 16 -15.53 -20.14 3.50
N SER A 17 -16.67 -20.80 3.60
CA SER A 17 -16.85 -22.00 4.42
C SER A 17 -17.82 -22.91 3.66
N ARG A 18 -17.26 -23.88 2.93
CA ARG A 18 -17.78 -25.24 2.78
C ARG A 18 -16.79 -26.10 1.99
N THR A 19 -16.36 -27.13 2.65
CA THR A 19 -15.60 -28.33 2.35
C THR A 19 -15.76 -28.94 0.96
N ALA A 20 -14.62 -29.32 0.34
CA ALA A 20 -14.47 -30.63 -0.32
C ALA A 20 -12.99 -31.04 -0.29
N ALA A 21 -12.70 -32.18 0.31
CA ALA A 21 -11.41 -32.85 0.32
C ALA A 21 -11.12 -33.44 -1.06
N PHE A 22 -9.89 -33.22 -1.57
CA PHE A 22 -9.31 -34.06 -2.62
C PHE A 22 -7.82 -34.26 -2.34
N VAL A 23 -7.45 -35.50 -2.15
CA VAL A 23 -6.09 -35.98 -1.95
C VAL A 23 -5.44 -36.14 -3.34
N GLY A 24 -4.22 -35.66 -3.53
CA GLY A 24 -3.50 -35.85 -4.79
C GLY A 24 -2.06 -35.35 -4.73
N THR A 25 -1.17 -36.26 -4.46
CA THR A 25 0.26 -36.44 -4.84
C THR A 25 1.16 -35.23 -5.10
N LEU A 26 2.25 -35.21 -4.33
CA LEU A 26 3.48 -34.43 -4.48
C LEU A 26 4.11 -34.59 -5.87
N GLY A 27 4.28 -33.47 -6.58
CA GLY A 27 5.08 -33.35 -7.78
C GLY A 27 6.07 -32.18 -7.63
N ALA A 28 7.32 -32.42 -7.97
CA ALA A 28 8.50 -31.60 -7.77
C ALA A 28 8.35 -30.15 -8.24
N VAL A 29 8.73 -29.18 -7.40
CA VAL A 29 8.83 -27.77 -7.72
C VAL A 29 10.09 -27.52 -8.55
N GLY A 30 9.91 -27.38 -9.86
CA GLY A 30 10.95 -26.89 -10.76
C GLY A 30 11.13 -25.38 -10.56
N ARG A 31 12.38 -24.97 -10.34
CA ARG A 31 12.79 -23.56 -10.36
C ARG A 31 12.48 -22.96 -11.73
N GLN A 32 11.49 -22.11 -11.83
CA GLN A 32 11.32 -21.22 -12.98
C GLN A 32 11.90 -19.85 -12.62
N SER A 33 13.01 -19.53 -13.28
CA SER A 33 13.73 -18.28 -13.20
C SER A 33 12.88 -17.11 -13.74
N SER A 34 12.95 -16.01 -13.02
CA SER A 34 12.40 -14.69 -13.30
C SER A 34 12.80 -14.14 -14.68
N SER A 35 11.97 -14.35 -15.70
CA SER A 35 12.17 -13.76 -17.04
C SER A 35 11.40 -12.45 -17.30
N TRP A 36 10.71 -11.92 -16.28
CA TRP A 36 9.78 -10.78 -16.45
C TRP A 36 10.43 -9.39 -16.43
N VAL A 37 11.65 -9.27 -15.89
CA VAL A 37 12.37 -7.98 -15.85
C VAL A 37 12.98 -7.61 -17.20
N ALA A 38 13.23 -8.59 -18.07
CA ALA A 38 13.90 -8.36 -19.36
C ALA A 38 12.97 -7.88 -20.48
N ALA A 39 11.67 -8.11 -20.39
CA ALA A 39 10.74 -7.82 -21.50
C ALA A 39 10.35 -6.34 -21.64
N ARG A 40 10.50 -5.51 -20.59
CA ARG A 40 10.17 -4.07 -20.66
C ARG A 40 11.31 -3.17 -21.16
N ALA A 41 12.55 -3.66 -21.21
CA ALA A 41 13.70 -2.88 -21.69
C ALA A 41 13.80 -2.76 -23.22
N ALA A 42 13.06 -3.57 -23.97
CA ALA A 42 13.16 -3.64 -25.42
C ALA A 42 12.22 -2.71 -26.22
N ALA A 43 11.26 -2.05 -25.56
CA ALA A 43 10.21 -1.28 -26.24
C ALA A 43 10.40 0.24 -26.28
N ARG A 44 11.44 0.79 -25.65
CA ARG A 44 11.74 2.23 -25.77
C ARG A 44 13.21 2.43 -26.13
N GLY A 45 13.48 2.55 -27.41
CA GLY A 45 14.74 3.06 -27.92
C GLY A 45 14.86 4.55 -27.58
N VAL A 46 15.54 4.88 -26.49
CA VAL A 46 16.07 6.21 -26.24
C VAL A 46 17.55 6.05 -25.92
N SER A 47 18.40 6.41 -26.89
CA SER A 47 19.83 6.53 -26.72
C SER A 47 20.13 7.79 -25.92
N GLY A 48 20.39 7.63 -24.64
CA GLY A 48 20.94 8.67 -23.77
C GLY A 48 22.03 8.04 -22.91
N ARG A 49 23.31 8.24 -23.28
CA ARG A 49 24.45 7.88 -22.44
C ARG A 49 24.47 8.81 -21.23
N GLY A 50 23.85 8.38 -20.15
CA GLY A 50 24.09 8.89 -18.80
C GLY A 50 24.75 7.77 -18.00
N SER A 51 26.02 7.89 -17.64
CA SER A 51 26.72 7.01 -16.72
C SER A 51 26.20 7.23 -15.29
N GLY A 52 25.01 6.70 -15.01
CA GLY A 52 24.51 6.56 -13.65
C GLY A 52 25.21 5.37 -13.03
N VAL A 53 26.16 5.62 -12.14
CA VAL A 53 26.70 4.61 -11.22
C VAL A 53 25.51 4.07 -10.44
N ARG A 54 25.08 2.82 -10.69
CA ARG A 54 24.25 2.06 -9.76
C ARG A 54 25.12 1.84 -8.53
N MET A 55 24.99 2.67 -7.51
CA MET A 55 25.42 2.31 -6.18
C MET A 55 24.54 1.13 -5.76
N SER A 56 25.11 -0.07 -5.70
CA SER A 56 24.45 -1.21 -5.08
C SER A 56 24.31 -0.87 -3.61
N ASP A 57 23.09 -0.72 -3.14
CA ASP A 57 22.77 -0.55 -1.73
C ASP A 57 22.97 -1.91 -1.04
N THR A 58 24.20 -2.17 -0.59
CA THR A 58 24.62 -3.47 -0.06
C THR A 58 24.25 -3.66 1.41
N ASP A 59 23.85 -2.59 2.11
CA ASP A 59 23.66 -2.64 3.56
C ASP A 59 22.54 -3.57 4.01
N PHE A 60 21.49 -3.75 3.16
CA PHE A 60 20.37 -4.64 3.44
C PHE A 60 20.28 -5.86 2.52
N ALA A 61 21.32 -6.18 1.74
CA ALA A 61 21.32 -7.31 0.80
C ALA A 61 21.00 -8.66 1.47
N GLU A 62 21.51 -8.85 2.68
CA GLU A 62 21.37 -10.09 3.46
C GLU A 62 20.45 -9.91 4.70
N TYR A 63 19.39 -9.10 4.56
CA TYR A 63 18.44 -8.92 5.65
C TYR A 63 17.64 -10.20 5.96
N ASP A 64 17.20 -10.36 7.19
CA ASP A 64 16.15 -11.30 7.55
C ASP A 64 14.81 -10.57 7.80
N SER A 65 13.73 -11.31 7.81
CA SER A 65 12.38 -10.79 7.99
C SER A 65 11.59 -11.57 9.03
N LYS A 66 12.29 -12.18 10.00
CA LYS A 66 11.67 -13.04 11.03
C LYS A 66 10.51 -12.34 11.70
N VAL A 67 10.70 -11.10 12.15
CA VAL A 67 9.66 -10.27 12.73
C VAL A 67 9.45 -9.06 11.84
N THR A 68 8.34 -9.05 11.10
CA THR A 68 8.03 -8.00 10.12
C THR A 68 6.88 -7.13 10.58
N PHE A 69 7.12 -5.81 10.64
CA PHE A 69 6.09 -4.82 10.87
C PHE A 69 5.47 -4.38 9.54
N MET A 70 4.15 -4.44 9.46
CA MET A 70 3.40 -4.15 8.24
C MET A 70 2.40 -3.04 8.50
N PHE A 71 2.25 -2.13 7.52
CA PHE A 71 1.43 -0.95 7.67
C PHE A 71 0.40 -0.85 6.55
N PRO A 72 -0.89 -0.59 6.89
CA PRO A 72 -1.94 -0.48 5.89
C PRO A 72 -1.81 0.82 5.09
N GLY A 73 -2.43 0.82 3.90
CA GLY A 73 -2.58 1.99 3.04
C GLY A 73 -4.00 2.53 3.01
N GLN A 74 -4.24 3.46 2.07
CA GLN A 74 -5.56 4.06 1.86
C GLN A 74 -6.62 2.97 1.55
N GLY A 75 -7.79 3.14 2.15
CA GLY A 75 -8.87 2.14 2.15
C GLY A 75 -8.97 1.37 3.48
N ALA A 76 -7.97 1.52 4.37
CA ALA A 76 -8.02 0.93 5.71
C ALA A 76 -8.80 1.79 6.72
N GLN A 77 -8.98 3.09 6.44
CA GLN A 77 -9.70 4.02 7.32
C GLN A 77 -11.18 3.66 7.46
N TYR A 78 -11.71 3.91 8.64
CA TYR A 78 -13.14 3.77 8.92
C TYR A 78 -13.58 4.77 10.00
N MET A 79 -14.86 5.11 9.99
CA MET A 79 -15.45 5.99 10.99
C MET A 79 -15.38 5.38 12.37
N GLY A 80 -14.85 6.15 13.33
CA GLY A 80 -14.66 5.70 14.71
C GLY A 80 -13.27 5.12 14.99
N MET A 81 -12.39 5.01 13.99
CA MET A 81 -11.00 4.62 14.23
C MET A 81 -10.33 5.60 15.20
N ALA A 82 -9.41 5.11 16.01
CA ALA A 82 -8.72 5.84 17.09
C ALA A 82 -9.63 6.34 18.24
N ALA A 83 -10.89 5.88 18.31
CA ALA A 83 -11.85 6.40 19.32
C ALA A 83 -11.42 6.11 20.76
N GLY A 84 -10.81 4.95 21.04
CA GLY A 84 -10.41 4.53 22.38
C GLY A 84 -8.93 4.74 22.68
N ILE A 85 -8.08 4.69 21.68
CA ILE A 85 -6.62 4.63 21.89
C ILE A 85 -6.04 5.86 22.59
N CYS A 86 -6.62 7.04 22.35
CA CYS A 86 -6.15 8.27 22.98
C CYS A 86 -6.46 8.34 24.48
N ASP A 87 -7.46 7.59 24.94
CA ASP A 87 -7.79 7.47 26.35
C ASP A 87 -6.95 6.39 27.05
N GLU A 88 -6.60 5.34 26.32
CA GLU A 88 -5.82 4.20 26.81
C GLU A 88 -4.30 4.45 26.78
N VAL A 89 -3.80 5.14 25.74
CA VAL A 89 -2.38 5.35 25.47
C VAL A 89 -2.08 6.84 25.39
N PRO A 90 -1.55 7.48 26.47
CA PRO A 90 -1.25 8.92 26.47
C PRO A 90 -0.35 9.37 25.32
N LYS A 91 0.60 8.52 24.92
CA LYS A 91 1.51 8.80 23.81
C LYS A 91 0.78 8.87 22.46
N ALA A 92 -0.23 8.04 22.24
CA ALA A 92 -1.08 8.13 21.05
C ALA A 92 -1.81 9.47 21.00
N LYS A 93 -2.34 9.95 22.12
CA LYS A 93 -2.96 11.27 22.21
C LYS A 93 -2.00 12.39 21.82
N GLU A 94 -0.76 12.37 22.34
CA GLU A 94 0.27 13.34 21.95
C GLU A 94 0.54 13.34 20.44
N LEU A 95 0.54 12.15 19.79
CA LEU A 95 0.73 12.06 18.35
C LEU A 95 -0.43 12.73 17.58
N PHE A 96 -1.67 12.51 17.98
CA PHE A 96 -2.83 13.17 17.37
C PHE A 96 -2.82 14.69 17.58
N GLU A 97 -2.45 15.19 18.78
CA GLU A 97 -2.33 16.62 19.06
C GLU A 97 -1.25 17.29 18.20
N LYS A 98 -0.07 16.68 18.09
CA LYS A 98 1.01 17.13 17.22
C LYS A 98 0.61 17.13 15.75
N ALA A 99 -0.02 16.04 15.30
CA ALA A 99 -0.50 15.93 13.93
C ALA A 99 -1.54 17.02 13.61
N SER A 100 -2.51 17.23 14.50
CA SER A 100 -3.54 18.27 14.34
C SER A 100 -2.93 19.67 14.22
N THR A 101 -1.87 19.96 15.00
CA THR A 101 -1.13 21.21 14.91
C THR A 101 -0.48 21.40 13.53
N ILE A 102 0.14 20.36 12.98
CA ILE A 102 0.80 20.38 11.66
C ILE A 102 -0.23 20.48 10.52
N LEU A 103 -1.33 19.77 10.67
CA LEU A 103 -2.37 19.70 9.65
C LEU A 103 -3.23 20.95 9.60
N GLY A 104 -3.40 21.64 10.74
CA GLY A 104 -4.25 22.84 10.89
C GLY A 104 -5.74 22.50 11.13
N TYR A 105 -6.05 21.24 11.47
CA TYR A 105 -7.38 20.79 11.85
C TYR A 105 -7.31 19.64 12.86
N ASP A 106 -8.40 19.39 13.59
CA ASP A 106 -8.50 18.29 14.54
C ASP A 106 -8.62 16.96 13.80
N LEU A 107 -7.48 16.21 13.71
CA LEU A 107 -7.42 14.94 13.05
C LEU A 107 -8.19 13.84 13.79
N LEU A 108 -8.14 13.85 15.13
CA LEU A 108 -8.84 12.86 15.94
C LEU A 108 -10.35 12.98 15.76
N ASP A 109 -10.86 14.22 15.72
CA ASP A 109 -12.28 14.46 15.44
C ASP A 109 -12.68 13.93 14.06
N LYS A 110 -11.85 14.16 13.03
CA LYS A 110 -12.09 13.59 11.70
C LYS A 110 -12.12 12.07 11.68
N CYS A 111 -11.23 11.42 12.42
CA CYS A 111 -11.21 9.96 12.55
C CYS A 111 -12.45 9.41 13.30
N LYS A 112 -12.85 10.06 14.38
CA LYS A 112 -13.96 9.62 15.25
C LYS A 112 -15.33 9.95 14.68
N ASN A 113 -15.51 11.19 14.28
CA ASN A 113 -16.82 11.78 13.98
C ASN A 113 -17.02 12.12 12.51
N GLY A 114 -15.96 12.16 11.70
CA GLY A 114 -15.99 12.37 10.25
C GLY A 114 -16.31 13.81 9.82
N PRO A 115 -17.20 14.02 8.85
CA PRO A 115 -18.05 13.02 8.17
C PRO A 115 -17.27 12.06 7.26
N LYS A 116 -17.87 10.91 6.93
CA LYS A 116 -17.20 9.82 6.19
C LYS A 116 -16.57 10.28 4.87
N ASN A 117 -17.26 11.09 4.10
CA ASN A 117 -16.73 11.61 2.82
C ASN A 117 -15.48 12.49 3.01
N VAL A 118 -15.35 13.19 4.13
CA VAL A 118 -14.12 13.95 4.48
C VAL A 118 -13.01 13.01 4.88
N LEU A 119 -13.28 12.01 5.74
CA LEU A 119 -12.28 11.02 6.12
C LEU A 119 -11.80 10.18 4.92
N ASP A 120 -12.67 9.92 3.95
CA ASP A 120 -12.34 9.17 2.74
C ASP A 120 -11.62 10.00 1.68
N SER A 121 -11.60 11.35 1.78
CA SER A 121 -10.80 12.17 0.87
C SER A 121 -9.31 11.83 1.02
N THR A 122 -8.59 11.84 -0.09
CA THR A 122 -7.19 11.44 -0.11
C THR A 122 -6.31 12.33 0.78
N GLU A 123 -6.63 13.61 0.84
CA GLU A 123 -5.93 14.62 1.66
C GLU A 123 -6.08 14.41 3.17
N VAL A 124 -7.18 13.78 3.62
CA VAL A 124 -7.44 13.49 5.04
C VAL A 124 -7.08 12.05 5.38
N SER A 125 -7.46 11.10 4.52
CA SER A 125 -7.23 9.67 4.79
C SER A 125 -5.75 9.32 4.94
N GLN A 126 -4.86 9.92 4.14
CA GLN A 126 -3.45 9.59 4.19
C GLN A 126 -2.79 9.99 5.52
N PRO A 127 -2.83 11.24 5.99
CA PRO A 127 -2.31 11.55 7.31
C PRO A 127 -3.06 10.83 8.44
N ALA A 128 -4.36 10.59 8.30
CA ALA A 128 -5.13 9.87 9.30
C ALA A 128 -4.63 8.42 9.50
N ILE A 129 -4.44 7.66 8.41
CA ILE A 129 -3.92 6.30 8.46
C ILE A 129 -2.48 6.28 8.98
N PHE A 130 -1.64 7.24 8.57
CA PHE A 130 -0.27 7.37 9.06
C PHE A 130 -0.24 7.57 10.59
N VAL A 131 -1.01 8.52 11.12
CA VAL A 131 -1.05 8.80 12.56
C VAL A 131 -1.64 7.64 13.35
N CYS A 132 -2.71 7.01 12.85
CA CYS A 132 -3.27 5.80 13.44
C CYS A 132 -2.25 4.65 13.46
N SER A 133 -1.44 4.51 12.40
CA SER A 133 -0.39 3.50 12.35
C SER A 133 0.70 3.74 13.41
N MET A 134 1.11 4.99 13.60
CA MET A 134 2.07 5.34 14.65
C MET A 134 1.46 5.21 16.05
N ALA A 135 0.17 5.54 16.22
CA ALA A 135 -0.56 5.30 17.46
C ALA A 135 -0.66 3.81 17.80
N ALA A 136 -0.85 2.94 16.80
CA ALA A 136 -0.81 1.49 16.97
C ALA A 136 0.56 0.99 17.42
N VAL A 137 1.64 1.57 16.91
CA VAL A 137 3.01 1.27 17.40
C VAL A 137 3.16 1.64 18.87
N GLU A 138 2.66 2.81 19.29
CA GLU A 138 2.70 3.22 20.71
C GLU A 138 1.79 2.36 21.60
N LYS A 139 0.67 1.86 21.06
CA LYS A 139 -0.17 0.88 21.76
C LYS A 139 0.59 -0.42 21.99
N LEU A 140 1.23 -0.96 20.96
CA LEU A 140 2.03 -2.18 21.09
C LEU A 140 3.17 -2.00 22.10
N ARG A 141 3.83 -0.83 22.09
CA ARG A 141 4.84 -0.46 23.08
C ARG A 141 4.27 -0.45 24.51
N SER A 142 3.07 0.08 24.68
CA SER A 142 2.39 0.11 25.98
C SER A 142 1.99 -1.28 26.45
N ASP A 143 1.55 -2.15 25.55
CA ASP A 143 1.02 -3.48 25.87
C ASP A 143 2.14 -4.53 26.05
N GLU A 144 3.20 -4.49 25.22
CA GLU A 144 4.24 -5.55 25.15
C GLU A 144 5.66 -5.04 25.44
N GLY A 145 5.85 -3.72 25.65
CA GLY A 145 7.17 -3.13 25.92
C GLY A 145 7.95 -2.75 24.68
N ASP A 146 9.13 -2.15 24.88
CA ASP A 146 10.05 -1.79 23.80
C ASP A 146 10.64 -3.03 23.11
N GLU A 147 10.76 -4.15 23.83
CA GLU A 147 11.29 -5.41 23.32
C GLU A 147 10.53 -5.93 22.10
N ALA A 148 9.18 -5.73 22.06
CA ALA A 148 8.38 -6.12 20.91
C ALA A 148 8.75 -5.31 19.65
N LEU A 149 9.08 -4.02 19.81
CA LEU A 149 9.49 -3.15 18.70
C LEU A 149 10.95 -3.37 18.30
N ASP A 150 11.81 -3.66 19.26
CA ASP A 150 13.23 -3.93 19.03
C ASP A 150 13.46 -5.29 18.35
N ALA A 151 12.53 -6.23 18.51
CA ALA A 151 12.52 -7.50 17.80
C ALA A 151 12.29 -7.37 16.28
N ALA A 152 11.88 -6.20 15.80
CA ALA A 152 11.62 -5.97 14.37
C ALA A 152 12.90 -6.15 13.54
N THR A 153 12.85 -7.04 12.56
CA THR A 153 13.95 -7.30 11.63
C THR A 153 13.68 -6.75 10.23
N CYS A 154 12.41 -6.44 9.93
CA CYS A 154 11.99 -5.88 8.66
C CYS A 154 10.70 -5.05 8.83
N ALA A 155 10.48 -4.10 7.93
CA ALA A 155 9.21 -3.39 7.83
C ALA A 155 8.78 -3.26 6.38
N MET A 156 7.47 -3.15 6.15
CA MET A 156 6.87 -2.87 4.85
C MET A 156 5.50 -2.22 5.01
N GLY A 157 5.01 -1.59 3.96
CA GLY A 157 3.68 -0.99 3.98
C GLY A 157 3.06 -0.90 2.60
N LEU A 158 1.74 -0.85 2.54
CA LEU A 158 1.00 -0.77 1.29
C LEU A 158 0.83 0.70 0.89
N SER A 159 1.44 1.13 -0.22
CA SER A 159 1.36 2.50 -0.74
C SER A 159 1.67 3.54 0.34
N LEU A 160 0.67 4.21 0.91
CA LEU A 160 0.85 5.11 2.06
C LEU A 160 1.57 4.43 3.24
N GLY A 161 1.30 3.16 3.48
CA GLY A 161 1.93 2.40 4.56
C GLY A 161 3.45 2.33 4.49
N GLU A 162 4.07 2.52 3.32
CA GLU A 162 5.54 2.62 3.20
C GLU A 162 6.10 3.82 3.97
N TYR A 163 5.38 4.95 4.00
CA TYR A 163 5.77 6.11 4.83
C TYR A 163 5.69 5.80 6.33
N SER A 164 4.68 5.03 6.74
CA SER A 164 4.57 4.54 8.12
C SER A 164 5.71 3.58 8.47
N ALA A 165 6.07 2.67 7.56
CA ALA A 165 7.20 1.76 7.72
C ALA A 165 8.53 2.50 7.83
N LEU A 166 8.76 3.54 7.01
CA LEU A 166 9.94 4.40 7.08
C LEU A 166 10.01 5.19 8.38
N CYS A 167 8.88 5.70 8.87
CA CYS A 167 8.81 6.36 10.18
C CYS A 167 9.11 5.39 11.31
N PHE A 168 8.52 4.21 11.32
CA PHE A 168 8.80 3.14 12.28
C PHE A 168 10.27 2.72 12.28
N ALA A 169 10.87 2.64 11.09
CA ALA A 169 12.30 2.33 10.93
C ALA A 169 13.23 3.51 11.26
N GLY A 170 12.71 4.68 11.65
CA GLY A 170 13.49 5.85 12.03
C GLY A 170 14.08 6.62 10.85
N ALA A 171 13.70 6.32 9.63
CA ALA A 171 14.10 7.06 8.43
C ALA A 171 13.40 8.43 8.32
N LEU A 172 12.18 8.53 8.82
CA LEU A 172 11.40 9.77 8.91
C LEU A 172 11.11 10.10 10.37
N SER A 173 11.16 11.38 10.75
CA SER A 173 10.55 11.82 11.99
C SER A 173 9.02 11.72 11.89
N PHE A 174 8.33 11.62 13.03
CA PHE A 174 6.86 11.62 13.05
C PHE A 174 6.30 12.89 12.40
N GLU A 175 6.86 14.04 12.77
CA GLU A 175 6.45 15.34 12.28
C GLU A 175 6.64 15.48 10.75
N ASP A 176 7.77 14.99 10.23
CA ASP A 176 8.01 14.98 8.78
C ASP A 176 7.13 13.96 8.06
N GLY A 177 6.86 12.81 8.68
CA GLY A 177 5.88 11.84 8.18
C GLY A 177 4.49 12.46 8.02
N VAL A 178 4.03 13.25 9.01
CA VAL A 178 2.75 13.98 8.91
C VAL A 178 2.80 15.01 7.78
N ARG A 179 3.89 15.80 7.64
CA ARG A 179 4.03 16.81 6.57
C ARG A 179 4.02 16.15 5.19
N VAL A 180 4.76 15.06 5.01
CA VAL A 180 4.85 14.36 3.73
C VAL A 180 3.53 13.69 3.36
N THR A 181 2.88 13.00 4.30
CA THR A 181 1.60 12.34 4.02
C THR A 181 0.47 13.35 3.76
N LYS A 182 0.49 14.53 4.41
CA LYS A 182 -0.36 15.67 4.08
C LYS A 182 -0.13 16.11 2.63
N ALA A 183 1.12 16.45 2.28
CA ALA A 183 1.45 16.94 0.95
C ALA A 183 1.14 15.91 -0.15
N ARG A 184 1.42 14.63 0.12
CA ARG A 184 1.08 13.51 -0.77
C ARG A 184 -0.43 13.40 -0.97
N GLY A 185 -1.19 13.43 0.11
CA GLY A 185 -2.65 13.35 0.07
C GLY A 185 -3.25 14.52 -0.71
N GLU A 186 -2.85 15.75 -0.41
CA GLU A 186 -3.30 16.96 -1.11
C GLU A 186 -2.92 16.97 -2.60
N ALA A 187 -1.69 16.56 -2.93
CA ALA A 187 -1.21 16.52 -4.30
C ALA A 187 -1.93 15.45 -5.15
N MET A 188 -2.12 14.25 -4.58
CA MET A 188 -2.85 13.16 -5.25
C MET A 188 -4.35 13.47 -5.37
N GLN A 189 -4.96 14.12 -4.38
CA GLN A 189 -6.34 14.59 -4.47
C GLN A 189 -6.49 15.60 -5.60
N ALA A 190 -5.62 16.61 -5.65
CA ALA A 190 -5.66 17.63 -6.70
C ALA A 190 -5.44 17.04 -8.11
N ALA A 191 -4.55 16.04 -8.27
CA ALA A 191 -4.36 15.34 -9.52
C ALA A 191 -5.61 14.53 -9.91
N SER A 192 -6.29 13.93 -8.94
CA SER A 192 -7.54 13.21 -9.16
C SER A 192 -8.69 14.11 -9.56
N ASP A 193 -8.80 15.29 -8.91
CA ASP A 193 -9.86 16.26 -9.21
C ASP A 193 -9.70 16.88 -10.62
N ALA A 194 -8.46 16.89 -11.15
CA ALA A 194 -8.12 17.40 -12.47
C ALA A 194 -8.31 16.37 -13.61
N THR A 195 -8.58 15.10 -13.28
CA THR A 195 -8.63 14.00 -14.24
C THR A 195 -9.84 13.10 -13.99
N ASP A 196 -10.37 12.48 -15.06
CA ASP A 196 -11.42 11.46 -14.92
C ASP A 196 -10.78 10.08 -14.83
N GLY A 197 -10.36 9.73 -13.61
CA GLY A 197 -9.68 8.48 -13.31
C GLY A 197 -10.38 7.63 -12.26
N SER A 198 -10.18 6.33 -12.30
CA SER A 198 -10.71 5.40 -11.29
C SER A 198 -9.87 4.14 -11.14
N MET A 199 -10.23 3.31 -10.16
CA MET A 199 -9.58 2.03 -9.90
C MET A 199 -10.60 0.91 -9.73
N VAL A 200 -10.23 -0.29 -10.22
CA VAL A 200 -11.06 -1.50 -10.12
C VAL A 200 -10.20 -2.65 -9.61
N SER A 201 -10.65 -3.31 -8.55
CA SER A 201 -10.04 -4.58 -8.11
C SER A 201 -10.56 -5.71 -9.00
N VAL A 202 -9.64 -6.51 -9.57
CA VAL A 202 -9.91 -7.71 -10.35
C VAL A 202 -9.49 -8.93 -9.54
N ILE A 203 -10.45 -9.80 -9.25
CA ILE A 203 -10.28 -10.92 -8.31
C ILE A 203 -10.44 -12.25 -9.01
N GLY A 204 -9.54 -13.20 -8.70
CA GLY A 204 -9.62 -14.60 -9.13
C GLY A 204 -8.81 -14.93 -10.39
N LEU A 205 -7.99 -14.01 -10.86
CA LEU A 205 -7.11 -14.19 -12.01
C LEU A 205 -5.64 -13.98 -11.63
N LYS A 206 -4.73 -14.53 -12.41
CA LYS A 206 -3.29 -14.24 -12.33
C LYS A 206 -2.97 -12.89 -12.98
N SER A 207 -1.81 -12.31 -12.65
CA SER A 207 -1.37 -11.00 -13.14
C SER A 207 -1.30 -10.91 -14.66
N ASP A 208 -0.85 -11.96 -15.33
CA ASP A 208 -0.80 -12.04 -16.81
C ASP A 208 -2.19 -11.84 -17.43
N LYS A 209 -3.20 -12.51 -16.88
CA LYS A 209 -4.60 -12.36 -17.33
C LYS A 209 -5.18 -10.99 -17.01
N VAL A 210 -4.81 -10.39 -15.90
CA VAL A 210 -5.25 -9.02 -15.58
C VAL A 210 -4.57 -8.01 -16.51
N GLN A 211 -3.32 -8.25 -16.92
CA GLN A 211 -2.66 -7.42 -17.93
C GLN A 211 -3.37 -7.54 -19.30
N GLU A 212 -3.75 -8.76 -19.72
CA GLU A 212 -4.55 -8.95 -20.94
C GLU A 212 -5.90 -8.18 -20.90
N ILE A 213 -6.55 -8.13 -19.73
CA ILE A 213 -7.76 -7.31 -19.53
C ILE A 213 -7.44 -5.83 -19.71
N CYS A 214 -6.35 -5.32 -19.12
CA CYS A 214 -5.95 -3.93 -19.28
C CYS A 214 -5.68 -3.59 -20.75
N ASP A 215 -4.95 -4.46 -21.46
CA ASP A 215 -4.63 -4.26 -22.89
C ASP A 215 -5.88 -4.25 -23.76
N ALA A 216 -6.83 -5.17 -23.50
CA ALA A 216 -8.12 -5.21 -24.21
C ALA A 216 -8.97 -3.97 -23.91
N ALA A 217 -9.07 -3.56 -22.63
CA ALA A 217 -9.85 -2.40 -22.22
C ALA A 217 -9.25 -1.09 -22.76
N ALA A 218 -7.93 -0.96 -22.75
CA ALA A 218 -7.27 0.20 -23.35
C ALA A 218 -7.50 0.29 -24.86
N LYS A 219 -7.47 -0.86 -25.55
CA LYS A 219 -7.75 -0.92 -26.99
C LYS A 219 -9.21 -0.56 -27.32
N GLU A 220 -10.17 -1.05 -26.53
CA GLU A 220 -11.59 -0.84 -26.76
C GLU A 220 -12.01 0.58 -26.40
N SER A 221 -11.55 1.09 -25.24
CA SER A 221 -11.88 2.45 -24.78
C SER A 221 -11.14 3.54 -25.54
N GLY A 222 -9.95 3.23 -26.10
CA GLY A 222 -9.00 4.21 -26.63
C GLY A 222 -8.27 5.01 -25.55
N GLU A 223 -8.37 4.61 -24.27
CA GLU A 223 -7.83 5.33 -23.11
C GLU A 223 -6.96 4.42 -22.22
N PRO A 224 -6.01 4.99 -21.46
CA PRO A 224 -5.05 4.20 -20.71
C PRO A 224 -5.67 3.56 -19.47
N VAL A 225 -5.29 2.31 -19.20
CA VAL A 225 -5.50 1.57 -17.96
C VAL A 225 -4.37 0.57 -17.77
N GLN A 226 -3.93 0.35 -16.54
CA GLN A 226 -2.84 -0.57 -16.22
C GLN A 226 -3.05 -1.26 -14.86
N VAL A 227 -2.32 -2.32 -14.60
CA VAL A 227 -2.24 -2.88 -13.26
C VAL A 227 -1.46 -1.90 -12.38
N ALA A 228 -2.12 -1.37 -11.35
CA ALA A 228 -1.58 -0.37 -10.42
C ALA A 228 -1.11 -1.00 -9.10
N ASN A 229 -1.81 -2.02 -8.60
CA ASN A 229 -1.41 -2.72 -7.38
C ASN A 229 -1.38 -4.22 -7.62
N PHE A 230 -0.20 -4.79 -7.49
CA PHE A 230 0.00 -6.23 -7.37
C PHE A 230 -0.09 -6.58 -5.89
N LEU A 231 -1.31 -6.92 -5.40
CA LEU A 231 -1.55 -7.15 -3.97
C LEU A 231 -1.14 -8.56 -3.54
N CYS A 232 -1.63 -9.56 -4.23
CA CYS A 232 -1.27 -10.97 -4.10
C CYS A 232 -1.85 -11.75 -5.27
N ASN A 233 -1.39 -13.00 -5.47
CA ASN A 233 -1.94 -13.87 -6.50
C ASN A 233 -3.47 -13.96 -6.40
N GLY A 234 -4.15 -13.63 -7.48
CA GLY A 234 -5.60 -13.59 -7.57
C GLY A 234 -6.26 -12.34 -7.01
N ASN A 235 -5.50 -11.26 -6.72
CA ASN A 235 -6.06 -9.98 -6.30
C ASN A 235 -5.16 -8.82 -6.78
N TYR A 236 -5.62 -8.12 -7.80
CA TYR A 236 -4.91 -7.01 -8.43
C TYR A 236 -5.84 -5.81 -8.56
N ALA A 237 -5.33 -4.60 -8.36
CA ALA A 237 -6.07 -3.39 -8.68
C ALA A 237 -5.55 -2.81 -9.98
N VAL A 238 -6.46 -2.54 -10.90
CA VAL A 238 -6.19 -1.80 -12.13
C VAL A 238 -6.60 -0.35 -11.97
N SER A 239 -5.93 0.55 -12.66
CA SER A 239 -6.08 1.98 -12.51
C SER A 239 -5.91 2.67 -13.87
N GLY A 240 -6.75 3.64 -14.17
CA GLY A 240 -6.74 4.33 -15.44
C GLY A 240 -7.92 5.28 -15.59
N SER A 241 -8.26 5.66 -16.82
CA SER A 241 -9.45 6.48 -17.06
C SER A 241 -10.72 5.76 -16.60
N SER A 242 -11.73 6.53 -16.19
CA SER A 242 -13.01 5.95 -15.78
C SER A 242 -13.63 5.12 -16.90
N LYS A 243 -13.54 5.58 -18.14
CA LYS A 243 -14.03 4.89 -19.32
C LYS A 243 -13.33 3.54 -19.54
N ALA A 244 -11.99 3.48 -19.42
CA ALA A 244 -11.25 2.22 -19.55
C ALA A 244 -11.55 1.26 -18.40
N CYS A 245 -11.72 1.79 -17.18
CA CYS A 245 -12.14 1.01 -16.01
C CYS A 245 -13.55 0.43 -16.16
N ASP A 246 -14.49 1.15 -16.81
CA ASP A 246 -15.83 0.63 -17.14
C ASP A 246 -15.74 -0.57 -18.07
N VAL A 247 -14.86 -0.50 -19.09
CA VAL A 247 -14.61 -1.64 -20.00
C VAL A 247 -14.01 -2.81 -19.22
N VAL A 248 -13.05 -2.58 -18.31
CA VAL A 248 -12.51 -3.65 -17.44
C VAL A 248 -13.63 -4.37 -16.70
N GLU A 249 -14.57 -3.65 -16.07
CA GLU A 249 -15.70 -4.27 -15.36
C GLU A 249 -16.61 -5.07 -16.29
N GLN A 250 -16.81 -4.61 -17.53
CA GLN A 250 -17.65 -5.27 -18.51
C GLN A 250 -17.05 -6.58 -19.01
N ILE A 251 -15.73 -6.62 -19.33
CA ILE A 251 -15.09 -7.78 -19.98
C ILE A 251 -14.47 -8.77 -19.02
N ALA A 252 -14.05 -8.34 -17.82
CA ALA A 252 -13.26 -9.18 -16.92
C ALA A 252 -13.94 -10.51 -16.56
N LYS A 253 -15.25 -10.48 -16.28
CA LYS A 253 -15.99 -11.69 -15.90
C LYS A 253 -16.44 -12.54 -17.10
N PRO A 254 -17.13 -11.99 -18.14
CA PRO A 254 -17.61 -12.83 -19.25
C PRO A 254 -16.47 -13.38 -20.09
N ASP A 255 -15.46 -12.59 -20.44
CA ASP A 255 -14.45 -12.96 -21.42
C ASP A 255 -13.21 -13.60 -20.78
N PHE A 256 -12.77 -13.08 -19.61
CA PHE A 256 -11.56 -13.54 -18.94
C PHE A 256 -11.81 -14.44 -17.74
N LYS A 257 -13.07 -14.68 -17.34
CA LYS A 257 -13.45 -15.53 -16.22
C LYS A 257 -12.96 -15.02 -14.85
N ALA A 258 -12.81 -13.71 -14.68
CA ALA A 258 -12.59 -13.13 -13.37
C ALA A 258 -13.72 -13.57 -12.42
N ARG A 259 -13.37 -13.87 -11.18
CA ARG A 259 -14.36 -14.24 -10.16
C ARG A 259 -15.29 -13.06 -9.87
N MET A 260 -14.72 -11.87 -9.73
CA MET A 260 -15.46 -10.62 -9.53
C MET A 260 -14.57 -9.40 -9.80
N THR A 261 -15.20 -8.29 -10.07
CA THR A 261 -14.60 -6.95 -10.06
C THR A 261 -15.25 -6.11 -8.96
N VAL A 262 -14.49 -5.16 -8.40
CA VAL A 262 -14.98 -4.21 -7.39
C VAL A 262 -14.42 -2.84 -7.71
N ARG A 263 -15.27 -1.86 -8.03
CA ARG A 263 -14.86 -0.47 -8.15
C ARG A 263 -14.40 0.03 -6.79
N LEU A 264 -13.20 0.58 -6.72
CA LEU A 264 -12.65 1.08 -5.47
C LEU A 264 -13.16 2.49 -5.19
N ALA A 265 -13.49 2.76 -3.93
CA ALA A 265 -13.93 4.08 -3.48
C ALA A 265 -12.71 4.99 -3.23
N VAL A 266 -12.01 5.33 -4.30
CA VAL A 266 -10.85 6.23 -4.30
C VAL A 266 -11.05 7.37 -5.28
N ALA A 267 -10.37 8.49 -5.06
CA ALA A 267 -10.60 9.73 -5.78
C ALA A 267 -10.15 9.69 -7.25
N GLY A 268 -9.19 8.81 -7.62
CA GLY A 268 -8.62 8.85 -8.97
C GLY A 268 -7.76 7.65 -9.34
N ALA A 269 -7.07 7.76 -10.46
CA ALA A 269 -6.22 6.72 -11.03
C ALA A 269 -4.82 6.69 -10.40
N PHE A 270 -4.74 6.25 -9.12
CA PHE A 270 -3.47 6.17 -8.39
C PHE A 270 -2.50 5.19 -9.02
N HIS A 271 -1.21 5.43 -8.81
CA HIS A 271 -0.10 4.61 -9.29
C HIS A 271 -0.04 4.46 -10.81
N THR A 272 -0.39 5.55 -11.51
CA THR A 272 -0.34 5.71 -12.96
C THR A 272 0.18 7.10 -13.31
N ASP A 273 0.42 7.35 -14.61
CA ASP A 273 0.81 8.67 -15.13
C ASP A 273 -0.24 9.77 -14.85
N PHE A 274 -1.48 9.42 -14.51
CA PHE A 274 -2.50 10.39 -14.03
C PHE A 274 -2.08 11.14 -12.77
N MET A 275 -1.13 10.57 -12.01
CA MET A 275 -0.58 11.19 -10.79
C MET A 275 0.68 12.02 -11.04
N GLU A 276 1.10 12.22 -12.28
CA GLU A 276 2.36 12.96 -12.60
C GLU A 276 2.37 14.35 -11.97
N ALA A 277 1.23 15.07 -12.00
CA ALA A 277 1.09 16.38 -11.38
C ALA A 277 1.33 16.41 -9.86
N ALA A 278 1.25 15.25 -9.19
CA ALA A 278 1.51 15.14 -7.76
C ALA A 278 3.01 15.02 -7.44
N VAL A 279 3.84 14.57 -8.41
CA VAL A 279 5.28 14.29 -8.19
C VAL A 279 6.05 15.51 -7.75
N ASP A 280 5.85 16.65 -8.40
CA ASP A 280 6.58 17.88 -8.11
C ASP A 280 6.26 18.41 -6.69
N LYS A 281 4.98 18.43 -6.31
CA LYS A 281 4.56 18.89 -4.97
C LYS A 281 5.09 17.97 -3.87
N LEU A 282 4.98 16.68 -4.06
CA LEU A 282 5.52 15.69 -3.13
C LEU A 282 7.05 15.80 -3.08
N GLY A 283 7.71 15.94 -4.24
CA GLY A 283 9.15 16.08 -4.36
C GLY A 283 9.67 17.27 -3.58
N ALA A 284 9.04 18.44 -3.70
CA ALA A 284 9.43 19.65 -2.98
C ALA A 284 9.41 19.45 -1.45
N VAL A 285 8.41 18.72 -0.92
CA VAL A 285 8.33 18.42 0.51
C VAL A 285 9.38 17.38 0.91
N LEU A 286 9.57 16.31 0.13
CA LEU A 286 10.62 15.32 0.39
C LEU A 286 12.02 15.93 0.38
N ASP A 287 12.27 16.92 -0.48
CA ASP A 287 13.55 17.60 -0.54
C ASP A 287 13.77 18.56 0.66
N SER A 288 12.70 19.06 1.28
CA SER A 288 12.74 19.96 2.44
C SER A 288 12.88 19.27 3.79
N ILE A 289 12.67 17.95 3.86
CA ILE A 289 12.76 17.18 5.10
C ILE A 289 14.06 16.37 5.18
N GLU A 290 14.43 15.97 6.40
CA GLU A 290 15.53 15.03 6.62
C GLU A 290 15.01 13.60 6.49
N VAL A 291 15.58 12.83 5.55
CA VAL A 291 15.45 11.38 5.49
C VAL A 291 16.75 10.76 5.99
N LYS A 292 16.67 9.82 6.92
CA LYS A 292 17.82 9.12 7.49
C LYS A 292 17.91 7.69 6.95
N LYS A 293 19.05 7.07 7.15
CA LYS A 293 19.17 5.62 6.95
C LYS A 293 18.21 4.90 7.90
N PRO A 294 17.34 4.01 7.42
CA PRO A 294 16.48 3.19 8.29
C PRO A 294 17.32 2.30 9.22
N ARG A 295 16.88 2.08 10.47
CA ARG A 295 17.51 1.15 11.41
C ARG A 295 17.32 -0.32 11.02
N ILE A 296 16.28 -0.63 10.29
CA ILE A 296 15.94 -1.96 9.75
C ILE A 296 15.55 -1.81 8.29
N PRO A 297 15.64 -2.88 7.48
CA PRO A 297 15.17 -2.87 6.09
C PRO A 297 13.70 -2.46 6.00
N VAL A 298 13.40 -1.56 5.07
CA VAL A 298 12.04 -1.20 4.68
C VAL A 298 11.87 -1.56 3.21
N VAL A 299 11.00 -2.53 2.93
CA VAL A 299 10.79 -3.03 1.56
C VAL A 299 9.95 -2.04 0.75
N SER A 300 10.53 -1.55 -0.34
CA SER A 300 9.92 -0.56 -1.23
C SER A 300 8.77 -1.14 -2.05
N ASN A 301 7.77 -0.31 -2.31
CA ASN A 301 6.65 -0.66 -3.20
C ASN A 301 7.01 -0.61 -4.70
N VAL A 302 8.08 0.10 -5.08
CA VAL A 302 8.43 0.31 -6.49
C VAL A 302 9.18 -0.88 -7.08
N ASP A 303 10.12 -1.46 -6.34
CA ASP A 303 11.02 -2.52 -6.80
C ASP A 303 11.04 -3.76 -5.89
N ALA A 304 10.30 -3.73 -4.78
CA ALA A 304 10.22 -4.79 -3.77
C ALA A 304 11.56 -5.09 -3.06
N GLU A 305 12.49 -4.12 -3.05
CA GLU A 305 13.81 -4.23 -2.42
C GLU A 305 13.95 -3.19 -1.30
N PRO A 306 14.74 -3.46 -0.23
CA PRO A 306 15.02 -2.47 0.79
C PRO A 306 16.17 -1.55 0.38
N HIS A 307 16.11 -0.29 0.80
CA HIS A 307 17.13 0.73 0.53
C HIS A 307 17.63 1.40 1.81
N SER A 308 18.93 1.68 1.88
CA SER A 308 19.58 2.34 3.01
C SER A 308 19.98 3.78 2.73
N ASP A 309 20.18 4.14 1.45
CA ASP A 309 20.56 5.50 1.04
C ASP A 309 19.34 6.45 1.08
N PRO A 310 19.38 7.51 1.91
CA PRO A 310 18.30 8.49 1.99
C PRO A 310 17.94 9.17 0.66
N ALA A 311 18.92 9.38 -0.23
CA ALA A 311 18.65 9.98 -1.54
C ALA A 311 17.88 9.02 -2.44
N VAL A 312 18.23 7.73 -2.43
CA VAL A 312 17.53 6.67 -3.14
C VAL A 312 16.11 6.52 -2.61
N ILE A 313 15.93 6.55 -1.28
CA ILE A 313 14.61 6.47 -0.64
C ILE A 313 13.71 7.64 -1.11
N LYS A 314 14.23 8.88 -1.12
CA LYS A 314 13.47 10.04 -1.62
C LYS A 314 13.04 9.87 -3.08
N ASP A 315 13.93 9.40 -3.94
CA ASP A 315 13.63 9.17 -5.37
C ASP A 315 12.60 8.07 -5.57
N ILE A 316 12.66 6.99 -4.77
CA ILE A 316 11.68 5.92 -4.79
C ILE A 316 10.31 6.43 -4.36
N LEU A 317 10.21 7.22 -3.29
CA LEU A 317 8.95 7.78 -2.82
C LEU A 317 8.32 8.73 -3.84
N LYS A 318 9.12 9.50 -4.60
CA LYS A 318 8.63 10.30 -5.74
C LYS A 318 8.05 9.41 -6.84
N LYS A 319 8.74 8.32 -7.19
CA LYS A 319 8.30 7.36 -8.23
C LYS A 319 7.07 6.56 -7.80
N GLN A 320 6.88 6.31 -6.50
CA GLN A 320 5.82 5.45 -5.99
C GLN A 320 4.41 5.92 -6.42
N VAL A 321 4.18 7.23 -6.54
CA VAL A 321 2.83 7.75 -6.85
C VAL A 321 2.40 7.50 -8.29
N THR A 322 3.35 7.30 -9.21
CA THR A 322 3.09 7.05 -10.64
C THR A 322 3.40 5.60 -11.06
N ASN A 323 4.06 4.82 -10.19
CA ASN A 323 4.46 3.44 -10.52
C ASN A 323 3.59 2.41 -9.80
N PRO A 324 3.42 1.23 -10.40
CA PRO A 324 2.71 0.13 -9.78
C PRO A 324 3.32 -0.29 -8.44
N VAL A 325 2.46 -0.61 -7.48
CA VAL A 325 2.83 -1.13 -6.16
C VAL A 325 3.11 -2.62 -6.26
N GLN A 326 4.35 -3.04 -6.00
CA GLN A 326 4.84 -4.43 -6.10
C GLN A 326 4.65 -5.20 -4.77
N PHE A 327 3.46 -5.10 -4.16
CA PHE A 327 3.23 -5.66 -2.82
C PHE A 327 3.29 -7.19 -2.79
N GLU A 328 2.81 -7.86 -3.85
CA GLU A 328 2.94 -9.32 -4.01
C GLU A 328 4.40 -9.77 -4.01
N GLN A 329 5.27 -9.06 -4.74
CA GLN A 329 6.70 -9.36 -4.79
C GLN A 329 7.36 -9.03 -3.45
N SER A 330 6.99 -7.92 -2.81
CA SER A 330 7.48 -7.54 -1.48
C SER A 330 7.16 -8.62 -0.44
N LEU A 331 5.92 -9.13 -0.44
CA LEU A 331 5.54 -10.26 0.43
C LEU A 331 6.31 -11.53 0.10
N ALA A 332 6.50 -11.85 -1.19
CA ALA A 332 7.28 -13.03 -1.59
C ALA A 332 8.74 -12.93 -1.11
N ASN A 333 9.36 -11.75 -1.20
CA ASN A 333 10.70 -11.50 -0.71
C ASN A 333 10.77 -11.64 0.82
N VAL A 334 9.84 -11.03 1.56
CA VAL A 334 9.72 -11.16 3.02
C VAL A 334 9.54 -12.62 3.43
N MET A 335 8.62 -13.36 2.80
CA MET A 335 8.44 -14.78 3.10
C MET A 335 9.70 -15.61 2.78
N GLY A 336 10.41 -15.27 1.70
CA GLY A 336 11.65 -15.94 1.27
C GLY A 336 12.85 -15.66 2.18
N LYS A 337 12.85 -14.56 2.94
CA LYS A 337 13.92 -14.14 3.87
C LYS A 337 13.67 -14.61 5.32
N GLY A 338 12.79 -15.59 5.53
CA GLY A 338 12.62 -16.28 6.80
C GLY A 338 11.54 -15.71 7.72
N PHE A 339 10.48 -15.15 7.18
CA PHE A 339 9.34 -14.65 7.94
C PHE A 339 8.79 -15.69 8.93
N GLU A 340 8.68 -15.33 10.18
CA GLU A 340 8.13 -16.17 11.26
C GLU A 340 6.87 -15.56 11.88
N TYR A 341 6.85 -14.22 12.02
CA TYR A 341 5.78 -13.49 12.69
C TYR A 341 5.64 -12.06 12.14
N GLY A 342 4.42 -11.54 12.11
CA GLY A 342 4.13 -10.18 11.69
C GLY A 342 3.26 -9.41 12.67
N TYR A 343 3.41 -8.08 12.65
CA TYR A 343 2.48 -7.13 13.24
C TYR A 343 1.90 -6.26 12.14
N GLU A 344 0.57 -6.16 12.03
CA GLU A 344 -0.06 -5.09 11.28
C GLU A 344 -0.43 -3.98 12.24
N CYS A 345 0.23 -2.82 12.12
CA CYS A 345 0.00 -1.65 12.98
C CYS A 345 -0.80 -0.58 12.21
N GLY A 346 -2.04 -0.31 12.64
CA GLY A 346 -2.89 0.69 12.04
C GLY A 346 -4.37 0.30 11.97
N PRO A 347 -5.20 1.10 11.27
CA PRO A 347 -6.62 0.83 11.17
C PRO A 347 -6.91 -0.40 10.29
N GLY A 348 -7.90 -1.18 10.66
CA GLY A 348 -8.42 -2.32 9.91
C GLY A 348 -7.49 -3.55 9.91
N LYS A 349 -7.69 -4.44 8.92
CA LYS A 349 -6.97 -5.73 8.78
C LYS A 349 -6.67 -6.02 7.31
N VAL A 350 -6.20 -5.01 6.58
CA VAL A 350 -6.02 -5.08 5.13
C VAL A 350 -4.82 -5.94 4.78
N VAL A 351 -3.67 -5.66 5.40
CA VAL A 351 -2.43 -6.39 5.13
C VAL A 351 -2.50 -7.81 5.66
N ALA A 352 -3.07 -8.01 6.85
CA ALA A 352 -3.32 -9.35 7.39
C ALA A 352 -4.22 -10.17 6.47
N GLY A 353 -5.24 -9.55 5.89
CA GLY A 353 -6.11 -10.19 4.90
C GLY A 353 -5.37 -10.60 3.62
N ILE A 354 -4.44 -9.79 3.16
CA ILE A 354 -3.59 -10.09 2.00
C ILE A 354 -2.60 -11.21 2.36
N LEU A 355 -1.89 -11.11 3.47
CA LEU A 355 -0.93 -12.12 3.93
C LEU A 355 -1.57 -13.50 4.09
N LYS A 356 -2.79 -13.57 4.66
CA LYS A 356 -3.54 -14.83 4.78
C LYS A 356 -3.92 -15.47 3.43
N ARG A 357 -3.96 -14.71 2.35
CA ARG A 357 -4.15 -15.27 1.00
C ARG A 357 -2.85 -15.81 0.42
N VAL A 358 -1.71 -15.23 0.79
CA VAL A 358 -0.38 -15.69 0.39
C VAL A 358 0.00 -16.94 1.19
N ASP A 359 -0.11 -16.89 2.51
CA ASP A 359 0.10 -18.04 3.40
C ASP A 359 -0.96 -18.07 4.52
N ARG A 360 -1.82 -19.08 4.50
CA ARG A 360 -2.87 -19.27 5.52
C ARG A 360 -2.32 -19.57 6.91
N LYS A 361 -1.07 -20.04 7.00
CA LYS A 361 -0.41 -20.39 8.26
C LYS A 361 0.42 -19.22 8.83
N ALA A 362 0.61 -18.16 8.06
CA ALA A 362 1.36 -16.99 8.50
C ALA A 362 0.79 -16.46 9.82
N LYS A 363 1.67 -16.26 10.80
CA LYS A 363 1.32 -15.73 12.11
C LYS A 363 1.39 -14.21 12.06
N MET A 364 0.34 -13.55 12.50
CA MET A 364 0.27 -12.09 12.51
C MET A 364 -0.65 -11.62 13.64
N THR A 365 -0.21 -10.64 14.39
CA THR A 365 -1.04 -9.84 15.30
C THR A 365 -1.46 -8.56 14.58
N ASN A 366 -2.74 -8.25 14.66
CA ASN A 366 -3.26 -6.97 14.22
C ASN A 366 -3.38 -6.04 15.42
N VAL A 367 -2.63 -4.95 15.43
CA VAL A 367 -2.65 -3.90 16.45
C VAL A 367 -3.53 -2.78 15.92
N GLU A 368 -4.82 -2.94 16.12
CA GLU A 368 -5.86 -2.02 15.64
C GLU A 368 -6.04 -0.84 16.62
N VAL A 369 -6.43 0.32 16.07
CA VAL A 369 -6.66 1.58 16.82
C VAL A 369 -8.07 2.10 16.60
#